data_d7032fe67c57eed0e15d6f694bfa0a65
#
_entry.id   d7032fe67c57eed0e15d6f694bfa0a65
#
_cell.length_a   1.000
_cell.length_b   1.000
_cell.length_c   1.000
_cell.angle_alpha   90.00
_cell.angle_beta   90.00
_cell.angle_gamma   90.00
#
_symmetry.space_group_name_H-M   'P 1'
#
loop_
_entity.id
_entity.type
_entity.pdbx_description
1 polymer ?
#
loop_
_entity_poly.entity_id
_entity_poly.type
_entity_poly.pdbx_seq_one_letter_code
_entity_poly.pdbx_strand_id
1 'polypeptide(L)'
;MSGINFIAIDFETATGKRASICEAGICIVRNGKVEETYSWLVRPQNNYYSYWNIQIHGIRPIDTMNAPEFPEVWSKIEKHLDECPILVAHNAAFDMSCICHSLEFYDLAKPKVDYYCSLRVARHIYDYECNKLDYLCDQLGITYGLHHRAGDDAEMCARLFLREIEDGGWNSLEEIGMKKRL
;
A
#
# COMPACT_ATOMS: atom_id res chain seq x y z
N MET A 1 5.17 -19.33 -9.64
CA MET A 1 5.47 -17.88 -9.49
C MET A 1 6.87 -17.61 -8.89
N SER A 2 7.87 -18.45 -9.18
CA SER A 2 9.24 -18.18 -8.73
C SER A 2 9.79 -16.92 -9.43
N GLY A 3 10.45 -16.04 -8.68
CA GLY A 3 11.02 -14.79 -9.21
C GLY A 3 10.11 -13.56 -9.16
N ILE A 4 8.84 -13.68 -8.72
CA ILE A 4 7.95 -12.53 -8.54
C ILE A 4 8.21 -11.92 -7.16
N ASN A 5 8.81 -10.72 -7.15
CA ASN A 5 9.14 -9.97 -5.94
C ASN A 5 8.56 -8.57 -6.05
N PHE A 6 7.87 -8.12 -5.00
CA PHE A 6 7.36 -6.76 -4.87
C PHE A 6 7.03 -6.45 -3.41
N ILE A 7 6.78 -5.19 -3.11
CA ILE A 7 6.28 -4.73 -1.83
C ILE A 7 4.90 -4.12 -2.06
N ALA A 8 3.87 -4.71 -1.44
CA ALA A 8 2.57 -4.05 -1.39
C ALA A 8 2.60 -2.99 -0.28
N ILE A 9 1.95 -1.84 -0.53
CA ILE A 9 1.93 -0.71 0.39
C ILE A 9 0.54 -0.11 0.47
N ASP A 10 0.18 0.35 1.66
CA ASP A 10 -1.06 1.06 1.94
C ASP A 10 -0.84 2.14 3.00
N PHE A 11 -1.60 3.24 2.93
CA PHE A 11 -1.53 4.35 3.88
C PHE A 11 -2.91 4.78 4.35
N GLU A 12 -3.01 5.01 5.67
CA GLU A 12 -4.10 5.79 6.23
C GLU A 12 -3.68 7.25 6.44
N THR A 13 -4.60 8.17 6.19
CA THR A 13 -4.35 9.61 6.32
C THR A 13 -5.24 10.25 7.38
N ALA A 14 -4.67 11.11 8.22
CA ALA A 14 -5.38 11.82 9.28
C ALA A 14 -6.40 12.85 8.73
N THR A 15 -6.16 13.34 7.52
CA THR A 15 -7.00 14.35 6.85
C THR A 15 -7.05 14.09 5.35
N GLY A 16 -7.80 14.89 4.59
CA GLY A 16 -7.78 14.85 3.11
C GLY A 16 -6.44 15.27 2.48
N LYS A 17 -5.46 15.73 3.26
CA LYS A 17 -4.12 16.09 2.76
C LYS A 17 -3.26 14.83 2.63
N ARG A 18 -2.63 14.63 1.48
CA ARG A 18 -1.81 13.45 1.18
C ARG A 18 -0.61 13.29 2.11
N ALA A 19 0.03 14.39 2.55
CA ALA A 19 1.14 14.36 3.50
C ALA A 19 0.71 14.15 4.97
N SER A 20 -0.57 13.87 5.26
CA SER A 20 -1.05 13.63 6.62
C SER A 20 -1.13 12.14 6.96
N ILE A 21 -0.17 11.35 6.51
CA ILE A 21 -0.11 9.91 6.80
C ILE A 21 -0.15 9.69 8.32
N CYS A 22 -1.04 8.80 8.78
CA CYS A 22 -1.18 8.42 10.19
C CYS A 22 -0.98 6.92 10.46
N GLU A 23 -1.00 6.09 9.44
CA GLU A 23 -0.54 4.70 9.48
C GLU A 23 0.10 4.36 8.14
N ALA A 24 1.14 3.54 8.16
CA ALA A 24 1.81 3.00 6.98
C ALA A 24 1.91 1.49 7.12
N GLY A 25 1.49 0.76 6.11
CA GLY A 25 1.57 -0.69 6.02
C GLY A 25 2.37 -1.14 4.81
N ILE A 26 3.19 -2.17 4.97
CA ILE A 26 3.83 -2.87 3.86
C ILE A 26 3.69 -4.37 4.02
N CYS A 27 3.57 -5.06 2.90
CA CYS A 27 3.64 -6.51 2.81
C CYS A 27 4.69 -6.92 1.78
N ILE A 28 5.68 -7.68 2.21
CA ILE A 28 6.82 -8.10 1.41
C ILE A 28 6.49 -9.44 0.74
N VAL A 29 6.58 -9.46 -0.57
CA VAL A 29 6.42 -10.66 -1.38
C VAL A 29 7.76 -11.03 -2.02
N ARG A 30 8.22 -12.26 -1.77
CA ARG A 30 9.40 -12.84 -2.42
C ARG A 30 9.07 -14.20 -3.04
N ASN A 31 9.52 -14.39 -4.27
CA ASN A 31 9.28 -15.62 -5.03
C ASN A 31 7.78 -16.02 -5.11
N GLY A 32 6.89 -15.03 -5.21
CA GLY A 32 5.46 -15.23 -5.27
C GLY A 32 4.82 -15.67 -3.96
N LYS A 33 5.47 -15.42 -2.82
CA LYS A 33 4.94 -15.73 -1.48
C LYS A 33 5.01 -14.50 -0.58
N VAL A 34 3.97 -14.28 0.19
CA VAL A 34 3.97 -13.33 1.30
C VAL A 34 4.96 -13.85 2.35
N GLU A 35 5.94 -13.02 2.72
CA GLU A 35 6.94 -13.35 3.75
C GLU A 35 6.69 -12.58 5.04
N GLU A 36 6.57 -11.26 4.94
CA GLU A 36 6.50 -10.38 6.11
C GLU A 36 5.49 -9.26 5.87
N THR A 37 4.76 -8.89 6.91
CA THR A 37 3.87 -7.73 6.92
C THR A 37 4.24 -6.83 8.09
N TYR A 38 4.36 -5.53 7.83
CA TYR A 38 4.65 -4.51 8.82
C TYR A 38 3.60 -3.42 8.82
N SER A 39 3.31 -2.89 10.00
CA SER A 39 2.48 -1.71 10.18
C SER A 39 3.10 -0.77 11.20
N TRP A 40 3.05 0.53 10.92
CA TRP A 40 3.54 1.57 11.82
C TRP A 40 2.51 2.70 11.90
N LEU A 41 2.14 3.07 13.12
CA LEU A 41 1.48 4.35 13.35
C LEU A 41 2.48 5.47 13.05
N VAL A 42 1.98 6.54 12.44
CA VAL A 42 2.74 7.73 12.09
C VAL A 42 2.09 8.94 12.75
N ARG A 43 2.86 9.78 13.41
CA ARG A 43 2.36 11.05 13.91
C ARG A 43 2.28 12.07 12.77
N PRO A 44 1.09 12.45 12.32
CA PRO A 44 0.94 13.45 11.28
C PRO A 44 1.28 14.85 11.79
N GLN A 45 1.52 15.79 10.88
CA GLN A 45 1.80 17.17 11.22
C GLN A 45 0.74 17.74 12.19
N ASN A 46 1.19 18.38 13.27
CA ASN A 46 0.35 18.93 14.34
C ASN A 46 -0.59 17.91 15.01
N ASN A 47 -0.46 16.64 14.72
CA ASN A 47 -1.31 15.56 15.19
C ASN A 47 -2.83 15.88 15.05
N TYR A 48 -3.20 16.54 13.94
CA TYR A 48 -4.57 16.96 13.64
C TYR A 48 -5.27 15.94 12.73
N TYR A 49 -6.50 15.60 13.10
CA TYR A 49 -7.34 14.63 12.39
C TYR A 49 -8.69 15.23 12.00
N SER A 50 -9.14 14.89 10.80
CA SER A 50 -10.51 15.13 10.39
C SER A 50 -11.44 14.06 10.98
N TYR A 51 -12.63 14.47 11.39
CA TYR A 51 -13.65 13.54 11.87
C TYR A 51 -13.94 12.41 10.89
N TRP A 52 -14.04 12.72 9.62
CA TRP A 52 -14.37 11.74 8.58
C TRP A 52 -13.29 10.67 8.39
N ASN A 53 -12.02 11.04 8.49
CA ASN A 53 -10.92 10.09 8.41
C ASN A 53 -10.93 9.14 9.62
N ILE A 54 -11.15 9.66 10.83
CA ILE A 54 -11.29 8.82 12.02
C ILE A 54 -12.43 7.81 11.86
N GLN A 55 -13.57 8.19 11.26
CA GLN A 55 -14.69 7.26 11.04
C GLN A 55 -14.34 6.11 10.06
N ILE A 56 -13.35 6.29 9.20
CA ILE A 56 -12.90 5.26 8.24
C ILE A 56 -11.96 4.27 8.93
N HIS A 57 -10.83 4.74 9.49
CA HIS A 57 -9.75 3.88 9.99
C HIS A 57 -9.70 3.77 11.53
N GLY A 58 -10.46 4.56 12.26
CA GLY A 58 -10.54 4.52 13.72
C GLY A 58 -9.36 5.12 14.48
N ILE A 59 -8.28 5.51 13.79
CA ILE A 59 -7.06 6.06 14.41
C ILE A 59 -7.34 7.50 14.86
N ARG A 60 -6.99 7.81 16.12
CA ARG A 60 -7.23 9.09 16.76
C ARG A 60 -5.92 9.78 17.16
N PRO A 61 -5.93 11.10 17.42
CA PRO A 61 -4.74 11.83 17.86
C PRO A 61 -4.01 11.20 19.06
N ILE A 62 -4.75 10.57 19.98
CA ILE A 62 -4.16 9.91 21.15
C ILE A 62 -3.33 8.68 20.78
N ASP A 63 -3.73 7.98 19.73
CA ASP A 63 -3.09 6.74 19.30
C ASP A 63 -1.72 7.02 18.63
N THR A 64 -1.56 8.21 18.03
CA THR A 64 -0.33 8.62 17.32
C THR A 64 0.50 9.70 18.03
N MET A 65 0.08 10.16 19.20
CA MET A 65 0.78 11.27 19.87
C MET A 65 2.26 10.97 20.20
N ASN A 66 2.56 9.71 20.46
CA ASN A 66 3.93 9.23 20.73
C ASN A 66 4.52 8.40 19.57
N ALA A 67 3.83 8.33 18.43
CA ALA A 67 4.34 7.64 17.26
C ALA A 67 5.46 8.45 16.59
N PRO A 68 6.37 7.79 15.85
CA PRO A 68 7.36 8.48 15.03
C PRO A 68 6.69 9.31 13.95
N GLU A 69 7.39 10.31 13.44
CA GLU A 69 6.97 11.06 12.24
C GLU A 69 7.33 10.30 10.95
N PHE A 70 6.75 10.71 9.84
CA PHE A 70 6.93 10.05 8.53
C PHE A 70 8.40 9.78 8.16
N PRO A 71 9.38 10.68 8.35
CA PRO A 71 10.77 10.39 7.97
C PRO A 71 11.36 9.16 8.63
N GLU A 72 11.03 8.92 9.90
CA GLU A 72 11.53 7.74 10.62
C GLU A 72 10.88 6.45 10.11
N VAL A 73 9.58 6.48 9.84
CA VAL A 73 8.87 5.32 9.27
C VAL A 73 9.31 5.09 7.83
N TRP A 74 9.46 6.15 7.04
CA TRP A 74 9.93 6.07 5.67
C TRP A 74 11.31 5.41 5.58
N SER A 75 12.24 5.77 6.47
CA SER A 75 13.57 5.15 6.49
C SER A 75 13.55 3.63 6.73
N LYS A 76 12.51 3.10 7.39
CA LYS A 76 12.29 1.66 7.55
C LYS A 76 11.77 1.04 6.26
N ILE A 77 10.82 1.69 5.60
CA ILE A 77 10.26 1.25 4.31
C ILE A 77 11.33 1.27 3.21
N GLU A 78 12.12 2.34 3.15
CA GLU A 78 13.14 2.56 2.12
C GLU A 78 14.21 1.45 2.11
N LYS A 79 14.58 0.89 3.26
CA LYS A 79 15.49 -0.27 3.35
C LYS A 79 14.99 -1.49 2.57
N HIS A 80 13.69 -1.72 2.59
CA HIS A 80 13.09 -2.82 1.83
C HIS A 80 13.02 -2.49 0.34
N LEU A 81 12.85 -1.20 -0.02
CA LEU A 81 12.87 -0.74 -1.41
C LEU A 81 14.25 -0.84 -2.05
N ASP A 82 15.33 -0.73 -1.29
CA ASP A 82 16.69 -0.94 -1.77
C ASP A 82 16.90 -2.40 -2.24
N GLU A 83 16.23 -3.35 -1.59
CA GLU A 83 16.26 -4.77 -1.97
C GLU A 83 15.27 -5.12 -3.08
N CYS A 84 14.10 -4.46 -3.09
CA CYS A 84 13.02 -4.69 -4.06
C CYS A 84 12.36 -3.36 -4.47
N PRO A 85 12.83 -2.70 -5.54
CA PRO A 85 12.36 -1.37 -5.96
C PRO A 85 11.04 -1.44 -6.77
N ILE A 86 10.11 -2.31 -6.36
CA ILE A 86 8.79 -2.47 -6.99
C ILE A 86 7.70 -2.36 -5.93
N LEU A 87 6.84 -1.36 -6.09
CA LEU A 87 5.67 -1.16 -5.25
C LEU A 87 4.39 -1.67 -5.92
N VAL A 88 3.46 -2.15 -5.11
CA VAL A 88 2.09 -2.45 -5.53
C VAL A 88 1.14 -1.79 -4.54
N ALA A 89 0.08 -1.16 -5.02
CA ALA A 89 -0.97 -0.64 -4.16
C ALA A 89 -2.34 -0.80 -4.82
N HIS A 90 -3.40 -0.92 -4.02
CA HIS A 90 -4.76 -0.96 -4.53
C HIS A 90 -5.30 0.48 -4.65
N ASN A 91 -5.53 0.96 -5.88
CA ASN A 91 -5.70 2.38 -6.20
C ASN A 91 -4.42 3.21 -6.00
N ALA A 92 -3.31 2.70 -6.50
CA ALA A 92 -1.95 3.20 -6.31
C ALA A 92 -1.76 4.72 -6.52
N ALA A 93 -2.64 5.40 -7.26
CA ALA A 93 -2.59 6.85 -7.40
C ALA A 93 -2.72 7.58 -6.05
N PHE A 94 -3.45 6.99 -5.09
CA PHE A 94 -3.56 7.53 -3.74
C PHE A 94 -2.24 7.40 -2.99
N ASP A 95 -1.71 6.18 -2.89
CA ASP A 95 -0.52 5.87 -2.09
C ASP A 95 0.74 6.53 -2.65
N MET A 96 0.92 6.49 -3.96
CA MET A 96 2.02 7.18 -4.63
C MET A 96 1.96 8.69 -4.42
N SER A 97 0.75 9.25 -4.39
CA SER A 97 0.54 10.67 -4.05
C SER A 97 0.88 10.95 -2.58
N CYS A 98 0.52 10.06 -1.64
CA CYS A 98 0.89 10.18 -0.23
C CYS A 98 2.41 10.17 -0.05
N ILE A 99 3.12 9.25 -0.71
CA ILE A 99 4.59 9.21 -0.72
C ILE A 99 5.16 10.51 -1.25
N CYS A 100 4.77 10.93 -2.47
CA CYS A 100 5.32 12.12 -3.10
C CYS A 100 5.14 13.38 -2.26
N HIS A 101 3.92 13.62 -1.73
CA HIS A 101 3.65 14.83 -0.95
C HIS A 101 4.32 14.80 0.43
N SER A 102 4.45 13.59 1.04
CA SER A 102 5.17 13.46 2.32
C SER A 102 6.67 13.68 2.14
N LEU A 103 7.28 13.09 1.11
CA LEU A 103 8.69 13.32 0.81
C LEU A 103 8.98 14.79 0.51
N GLU A 104 8.13 15.45 -0.28
CA GLU A 104 8.23 16.89 -0.57
C GLU A 104 8.08 17.73 0.71
N PHE A 105 7.11 17.39 1.57
CA PHE A 105 6.86 18.12 2.82
C PHE A 105 8.05 18.06 3.79
N TYR A 106 8.75 16.91 3.84
CA TYR A 106 9.90 16.69 4.73
C TYR A 106 11.26 16.91 4.04
N ASP A 107 11.27 17.46 2.82
CA ASP A 107 12.48 17.69 2.01
C ASP A 107 13.35 16.43 1.85
N LEU A 108 12.70 15.31 1.58
CA LEU A 108 13.34 14.01 1.36
C LEU A 108 13.42 13.67 -0.13
N ALA A 109 14.47 12.96 -0.51
CA ALA A 109 14.65 12.50 -1.88
C ALA A 109 13.58 11.47 -2.29
N LYS A 110 13.10 11.54 -3.55
CA LYS A 110 12.20 10.53 -4.09
C LYS A 110 12.97 9.28 -4.47
N PRO A 111 12.47 8.08 -4.10
CA PRO A 111 13.08 6.83 -4.50
C PRO A 111 12.89 6.57 -5.99
N LYS A 112 13.79 5.81 -6.58
CA LYS A 112 13.65 5.30 -7.96
C LYS A 112 12.98 3.94 -7.94
N VAL A 113 11.65 3.95 -7.82
CA VAL A 113 10.85 2.74 -7.77
C VAL A 113 9.85 2.67 -8.92
N ASP A 114 9.60 1.48 -9.40
CA ASP A 114 8.50 1.19 -10.31
C ASP A 114 7.29 0.75 -9.51
N TYR A 115 6.07 0.97 -10.00
CA TYR A 115 4.87 0.53 -9.30
C TYR A 115 3.78 0.00 -10.22
N TYR A 116 2.96 -0.86 -9.65
CA TYR A 116 1.74 -1.40 -10.24
C TYR A 116 0.51 -0.99 -9.42
N CYS A 117 -0.64 -0.99 -10.06
CA CYS A 117 -1.92 -0.72 -9.42
C CYS A 117 -2.83 -1.95 -9.57
N SER A 118 -3.04 -2.70 -8.48
CA SER A 118 -3.88 -3.88 -8.51
C SER A 118 -5.32 -3.57 -8.93
N LEU A 119 -5.89 -2.44 -8.54
CA LEU A 119 -7.20 -1.98 -9.05
C LEU A 119 -7.27 -1.91 -10.59
N ARG A 120 -6.18 -1.49 -11.25
CA ARG A 120 -6.15 -1.43 -12.72
C ARG A 120 -6.01 -2.82 -13.32
N VAL A 121 -5.24 -3.68 -12.70
CA VAL A 121 -5.08 -5.07 -13.10
C VAL A 121 -6.41 -5.81 -12.93
N ALA A 122 -7.06 -5.68 -11.77
CA ALA A 122 -8.38 -6.28 -11.52
C ALA A 122 -9.39 -5.90 -12.61
N ARG A 123 -9.49 -4.62 -12.94
CA ARG A 123 -10.37 -4.10 -14.01
C ARG A 123 -10.04 -4.62 -15.41
N HIS A 124 -8.84 -5.12 -15.61
CA HIS A 124 -8.42 -5.68 -16.89
C HIS A 124 -8.80 -7.15 -17.02
N ILE A 125 -8.77 -7.90 -15.92
CA ILE A 125 -8.93 -9.36 -15.95
C ILE A 125 -10.29 -9.82 -15.41
N TYR A 126 -10.95 -9.04 -14.52
CA TYR A 126 -12.23 -9.40 -13.93
C TYR A 126 -13.37 -8.51 -14.42
N ASP A 127 -14.53 -9.12 -14.60
CA ASP A 127 -15.79 -8.42 -14.92
C ASP A 127 -16.70 -8.38 -13.69
N TYR A 128 -16.20 -7.75 -12.60
CA TYR A 128 -16.96 -7.57 -11.38
C TYR A 128 -17.63 -6.21 -11.31
N GLU A 129 -18.82 -6.14 -10.71
CA GLU A 129 -19.57 -4.89 -10.50
C GLU A 129 -18.82 -3.86 -9.64
N CYS A 130 -17.99 -4.34 -8.71
CA CYS A 130 -17.19 -3.54 -7.80
C CYS A 130 -15.75 -4.03 -7.77
N ASN A 131 -14.80 -3.09 -7.73
CA ASN A 131 -13.39 -3.41 -7.68
C ASN A 131 -12.73 -2.81 -6.41
N LYS A 132 -13.47 -2.69 -5.30
CA LYS A 132 -12.89 -2.39 -3.99
C LYS A 132 -12.08 -3.57 -3.50
N LEU A 133 -11.07 -3.30 -2.68
CA LEU A 133 -10.14 -4.31 -2.18
C LEU A 133 -10.86 -5.42 -1.40
N ASP A 134 -11.71 -5.06 -0.44
CA ASP A 134 -12.53 -5.96 0.36
C ASP A 134 -13.44 -6.84 -0.51
N TYR A 135 -14.17 -6.20 -1.44
CA TYR A 135 -15.07 -6.90 -2.34
C TYR A 135 -14.32 -7.92 -3.22
N LEU A 136 -13.19 -7.55 -3.79
CA LEU A 136 -12.39 -8.47 -4.62
C LEU A 136 -11.84 -9.64 -3.80
N CYS A 137 -11.35 -9.37 -2.60
CA CYS A 137 -10.88 -10.42 -1.69
C CYS A 137 -12.00 -11.41 -1.37
N ASP A 138 -13.22 -10.93 -1.07
CA ASP A 138 -14.38 -11.77 -0.81
C ASP A 138 -14.75 -12.64 -2.02
N GLN A 139 -14.81 -12.04 -3.24
CA GLN A 139 -15.14 -12.76 -4.46
C GLN A 139 -14.11 -13.85 -4.80
N LEU A 140 -12.84 -13.60 -4.47
CA LEU A 140 -11.73 -14.51 -4.78
C LEU A 140 -11.37 -15.46 -3.64
N GLY A 141 -12.11 -15.41 -2.52
CA GLY A 141 -11.88 -16.26 -1.35
C GLY A 141 -10.55 -15.97 -0.64
N ILE A 142 -10.07 -14.74 -0.72
CA ILE A 142 -8.84 -14.29 -0.04
C ILE A 142 -9.18 -13.92 1.39
N THR A 143 -8.60 -14.64 2.35
CA THR A 143 -8.76 -14.33 3.78
C THR A 143 -7.92 -13.12 4.17
N TYR A 144 -8.48 -12.22 4.98
CA TYR A 144 -7.82 -11.00 5.43
C TYR A 144 -8.14 -10.65 6.89
N GLY A 145 -7.38 -9.71 7.46
CA GLY A 145 -7.53 -9.18 8.81
C GLY A 145 -8.57 -8.06 8.92
N LEU A 146 -8.22 -6.99 9.61
CA LEU A 146 -9.10 -5.83 9.81
C LEU A 146 -8.97 -4.85 8.65
N HIS A 147 -10.01 -4.68 7.85
CA HIS A 147 -10.04 -3.65 6.81
C HIS A 147 -9.92 -2.23 7.41
N HIS A 148 -9.29 -1.31 6.69
CA HIS A 148 -8.86 0.02 7.12
C HIS A 148 -7.79 0.03 8.22
N ARG A 149 -6.89 -0.95 8.16
CA ARG A 149 -5.62 -0.99 8.85
C ARG A 149 -4.53 -1.19 7.79
N ALA A 150 -3.64 -0.21 7.69
CA ALA A 150 -2.69 -0.15 6.57
C ALA A 150 -1.87 -1.44 6.39
N GLY A 151 -1.48 -2.14 7.48
CA GLY A 151 -0.79 -3.43 7.39
C GLY A 151 -1.65 -4.53 6.79
N ASP A 152 -2.89 -4.65 7.26
CA ASP A 152 -3.84 -5.66 6.78
C ASP A 152 -4.22 -5.38 5.32
N ASP A 153 -4.48 -4.12 4.95
CA ASP A 153 -4.82 -3.72 3.59
C ASP A 153 -3.63 -3.90 2.62
N ALA A 154 -2.39 -3.67 3.08
CA ALA A 154 -1.20 -3.99 2.30
C ALA A 154 -1.07 -5.52 2.06
N GLU A 155 -1.36 -6.36 3.05
CA GLU A 155 -1.37 -7.82 2.88
C GLU A 155 -2.50 -8.28 1.95
N MET A 156 -3.71 -7.72 2.11
CA MET A 156 -4.83 -7.96 1.19
C MET A 156 -4.44 -7.63 -0.24
N CYS A 157 -3.84 -6.45 -0.46
CA CYS A 157 -3.35 -6.02 -1.77
C CYS A 157 -2.30 -6.98 -2.33
N ALA A 158 -1.35 -7.44 -1.50
CA ALA A 158 -0.33 -8.40 -1.91
C ALA A 158 -0.94 -9.73 -2.37
N ARG A 159 -1.86 -10.30 -1.60
CA ARG A 159 -2.55 -11.56 -1.91
C ARG A 159 -3.43 -11.41 -3.15
N LEU A 160 -4.15 -10.31 -3.26
CA LEU A 160 -4.94 -10.00 -4.44
C LEU A 160 -4.06 -9.91 -5.69
N PHE A 161 -2.94 -9.17 -5.64
CA PHE A 161 -2.08 -9.00 -6.80
C PHE A 161 -1.41 -10.32 -7.22
N LEU A 162 -1.03 -11.19 -6.29
CA LEU A 162 -0.56 -12.54 -6.60
C LEU A 162 -1.65 -13.35 -7.32
N ARG A 163 -2.89 -13.28 -6.86
CA ARG A 163 -4.03 -13.94 -7.52
C ARG A 163 -4.31 -13.36 -8.90
N GLU A 164 -4.23 -12.05 -9.06
CA GLU A 164 -4.34 -11.37 -10.35
C GLU A 164 -3.28 -11.84 -11.37
N ILE A 165 -2.03 -12.03 -10.91
CA ILE A 165 -0.96 -12.57 -11.75
C ILE A 165 -1.29 -14.00 -12.19
N GLU A 166 -1.79 -14.83 -11.28
CA GLU A 166 -2.17 -16.22 -11.55
C GLU A 166 -3.33 -16.30 -12.55
N ASP A 167 -4.42 -15.58 -12.27
CA ASP A 167 -5.63 -15.57 -13.10
C ASP A 167 -5.38 -14.91 -14.48
N GLY A 168 -4.48 -13.91 -14.56
CA GLY A 168 -4.05 -13.30 -15.79
C GLY A 168 -3.09 -14.14 -16.62
N GLY A 169 -2.58 -15.25 -16.07
CA GLY A 169 -1.65 -16.16 -16.73
C GLY A 169 -0.26 -15.58 -16.94
N TRP A 170 0.12 -14.54 -16.19
CA TRP A 170 1.44 -13.91 -16.30
C TRP A 170 2.50 -14.67 -15.51
N ASN A 171 3.71 -14.77 -16.07
CA ASN A 171 4.84 -15.44 -15.44
C ASN A 171 5.83 -14.44 -14.83
N SER A 172 5.75 -13.16 -15.21
CA SER A 172 6.59 -12.09 -14.69
C SER A 172 5.81 -10.77 -14.55
N LEU A 173 6.31 -9.87 -13.72
CA LEU A 173 5.72 -8.53 -13.58
C LEU A 173 5.83 -7.70 -14.88
N GLU A 174 6.81 -7.98 -15.72
CA GLU A 174 6.98 -7.28 -17.01
C GLU A 174 5.86 -7.63 -18.01
N GLU A 175 5.39 -8.87 -18.00
CA GLU A 175 4.30 -9.33 -18.88
C GLU A 175 2.98 -8.60 -18.59
N ILE A 176 2.74 -8.16 -17.37
CA ILE A 176 1.56 -7.38 -17.01
C ILE A 176 1.49 -6.06 -17.80
N GLY A 177 2.62 -5.44 -18.10
CA GLY A 177 2.72 -4.26 -18.96
C GLY A 177 2.12 -2.96 -18.42
N MET A 178 1.64 -2.95 -17.15
CA MET A 178 0.97 -1.80 -16.53
C MET A 178 1.85 -1.02 -15.56
N LYS A 179 3.16 -1.25 -15.63
CA LYS A 179 4.18 -0.60 -14.80
C LYS A 179 4.19 0.91 -15.00
N LYS A 180 4.39 1.63 -13.91
CA LYS A 180 4.65 3.08 -13.89
C LYS A 180 5.87 3.36 -13.02
N ARG A 181 6.41 4.58 -13.09
CA ARG A 181 7.50 5.06 -12.26
C ARG A 181 7.01 6.17 -11.32
N LEU A 182 7.47 6.13 -10.07
CA LEU A 182 7.21 7.16 -9.08
C LEU A 182 8.04 8.42 -9.33
#